data_4fcec90e5c84963e32a54374d575033b
#
_entry.id   4fcec90e5c84963e32a54374d575033b
#
_cell.length_a   1.000
_cell.length_b   1.000
_cell.length_c   1.000
_cell.angle_alpha   90.00
_cell.angle_beta   90.00
_cell.angle_gamma   90.00
#
_symmetry.space_group_name_H-M   'P 1'
#
loop_
_entity.id
_entity.type
_entity.pdbx_description
1 polymer ?
#
loop_
_entity_poly.entity_id
_entity_poly.type
_entity_poly.pdbx_seq_one_letter_code
_entity_poly.pdbx_strand_id
1 'polypeptide(L)'
;MGAQKLFDLSGKIALITGGSRGLGLQIAHGYAAMGAKLALTARKADELELAREELAGKGYDVFVHASDLSKPETVAPMVDAVIGHYGRIDILMNNAGASWGAAAEAYPLEAWNKVLNTNLTGAFLVSQQVGAKSMIPNKRGTIINVASVAGFRGQMGAMQTIAYNASKGGLINFTRALAAEWAKYGIRVNALAPGFFPSKMSAGVLKMIDKQILALTPMGRLGGDEDLMGPAIFLASEAASYVTGHVLSVDGGMMAV
;
A
#
# COMPACT_ATOMS: atom_id res chain seq x y z
N MET A 1 30.21 0.22 0.79
CA MET A 1 29.05 0.52 1.67
C MET A 1 28.70 -0.73 2.45
N GLY A 2 28.46 -0.63 3.77
CA GLY A 2 27.96 -1.78 4.53
C GLY A 2 26.50 -2.09 4.15
N ALA A 3 26.08 -3.36 4.15
CA ALA A 3 24.72 -3.78 3.77
C ALA A 3 23.62 -3.03 4.52
N GLN A 4 23.83 -2.67 5.77
CA GLN A 4 22.89 -1.90 6.59
C GLN A 4 22.50 -0.54 5.96
N LYS A 5 23.48 0.15 5.31
CA LYS A 5 23.22 1.44 4.65
C LYS A 5 22.29 1.33 3.44
N LEU A 6 22.16 0.14 2.86
CA LEU A 6 21.24 -0.07 1.74
C LEU A 6 19.78 0.05 2.15
N PHE A 7 19.46 -0.18 3.42
CA PHE A 7 18.10 -0.10 3.96
C PHE A 7 17.77 1.24 4.63
N ASP A 8 18.75 2.16 4.69
CA ASP A 8 18.57 3.48 5.30
C ASP A 8 17.57 4.33 4.49
N LEU A 9 16.57 4.88 5.17
CA LEU A 9 15.59 5.80 4.62
C LEU A 9 15.74 7.23 5.16
N SER A 10 16.85 7.54 5.83
CA SER A 10 17.10 8.86 6.41
C SER A 10 16.97 9.97 5.37
N GLY A 11 16.17 10.99 5.70
CA GLY A 11 15.91 12.14 4.84
C GLY A 11 14.98 11.85 3.65
N LYS A 12 14.45 10.64 3.50
CA LYS A 12 13.40 10.31 2.52
C LYS A 12 12.03 10.73 3.07
N ILE A 13 11.16 11.19 2.19
CA ILE A 13 9.79 11.56 2.51
C ILE A 13 8.87 10.49 1.93
N ALA A 14 8.12 9.81 2.82
CA ALA A 14 7.23 8.72 2.47
C ALA A 14 5.76 9.14 2.61
N LEU A 15 5.04 9.20 1.50
CA LEU A 15 3.58 9.33 1.48
C LEU A 15 2.94 7.94 1.54
N ILE A 16 2.12 7.69 2.58
CA ILE A 16 1.43 6.41 2.80
C ILE A 16 -0.08 6.65 2.78
N THR A 17 -0.76 6.12 1.77
CA THR A 17 -2.22 6.19 1.71
C THR A 17 -2.85 5.09 2.57
N GLY A 18 -3.93 5.40 3.29
CA GLY A 18 -4.51 4.48 4.28
C GLY A 18 -3.59 4.24 5.47
N GLY A 19 -2.79 5.26 5.85
CA GLY A 19 -1.76 5.16 6.88
C GLY A 19 -2.26 5.26 8.32
N SER A 20 -3.56 5.48 8.55
CA SER A 20 -4.09 5.69 9.90
C SER A 20 -4.22 4.43 10.75
N ARG A 21 -4.12 3.23 10.16
CA ARG A 21 -4.27 1.95 10.87
C ARG A 21 -3.84 0.75 10.03
N GLY A 22 -3.81 -0.45 10.67
CA GLY A 22 -3.55 -1.72 10.01
C GLY A 22 -2.23 -1.73 9.26
N LEU A 23 -2.19 -2.33 8.05
CA LEU A 23 -0.97 -2.51 7.28
C LEU A 23 -0.25 -1.20 6.97
N GLY A 24 -1.00 -0.12 6.67
CA GLY A 24 -0.41 1.19 6.39
C GLY A 24 0.30 1.78 7.59
N LEU A 25 -0.26 1.65 8.80
CA LEU A 25 0.37 2.12 10.03
C LEU A 25 1.58 1.25 10.42
N GLN A 26 1.49 -0.09 10.24
CA GLN A 26 2.64 -0.99 10.44
C GLN A 26 3.81 -0.59 9.55
N ILE A 27 3.56 -0.36 8.25
CA ILE A 27 4.59 0.09 7.31
C ILE A 27 5.13 1.47 7.71
N ALA A 28 4.27 2.38 8.18
CA ALA A 28 4.69 3.70 8.66
C ALA A 28 5.69 3.59 9.82
N HIS A 29 5.44 2.72 10.81
CA HIS A 29 6.40 2.43 11.88
C HIS A 29 7.74 1.93 11.33
N GLY A 30 7.72 0.99 10.39
CA GLY A 30 8.93 0.46 9.76
C GLY A 30 9.74 1.56 9.04
N TYR A 31 9.07 2.40 8.25
CA TYR A 31 9.75 3.49 7.53
C TYR A 31 10.31 4.56 8.47
N ALA A 32 9.56 4.94 9.51
CA ALA A 32 10.02 5.89 10.50
C ALA A 32 11.23 5.36 11.28
N ALA A 33 11.23 4.09 11.68
CA ALA A 33 12.35 3.45 12.36
C ALA A 33 13.63 3.42 11.49
N MET A 34 13.48 3.43 10.14
CA MET A 34 14.60 3.56 9.19
C MET A 34 14.93 5.01 8.83
N GLY A 35 14.36 6.00 9.53
CA GLY A 35 14.71 7.42 9.40
C GLY A 35 13.90 8.21 8.37
N ALA A 36 12.85 7.66 7.79
CA ALA A 36 11.99 8.41 6.88
C ALA A 36 11.08 9.40 7.64
N LYS A 37 10.79 10.54 7.02
CA LYS A 37 9.71 11.45 7.40
C LYS A 37 8.42 10.96 6.76
N LEU A 38 7.31 11.03 7.49
CA LEU A 38 6.05 10.42 7.08
C LEU A 38 5.00 11.46 6.71
N ALA A 39 4.30 11.22 5.60
CA ALA A 39 3.02 11.84 5.29
C ALA A 39 1.95 10.75 5.25
N LEU A 40 1.00 10.78 6.18
CA LEU A 40 -0.08 9.81 6.23
C LEU A 40 -1.38 10.41 5.72
N THR A 41 -2.11 9.66 4.89
CA THR A 41 -3.44 10.06 4.46
C THR A 41 -4.46 8.95 4.66
N ALA A 42 -5.67 9.32 5.05
CA ALA A 42 -6.84 8.47 5.16
C ALA A 42 -8.10 9.34 5.16
N ARG A 43 -9.28 8.72 5.12
CA ARG A 43 -10.55 9.45 5.06
C ARG A 43 -10.95 10.13 6.37
N LYS A 44 -10.58 9.54 7.50
CA LYS A 44 -10.99 9.97 8.83
C LYS A 44 -9.86 10.75 9.49
N ALA A 45 -10.11 12.02 9.74
CA ALA A 45 -9.15 12.91 10.35
C ALA A 45 -8.82 12.52 11.80
N ASP A 46 -9.81 12.06 12.56
CA ASP A 46 -9.66 11.57 13.93
C ASP A 46 -8.71 10.34 14.01
N GLU A 47 -8.91 9.34 13.13
CA GLU A 47 -8.02 8.17 13.07
C GLU A 47 -6.59 8.55 12.60
N LEU A 48 -6.44 9.57 11.74
CA LEU A 48 -5.13 10.08 11.31
C LEU A 48 -4.40 10.78 12.45
N GLU A 49 -5.11 11.59 13.23
CA GLU A 49 -4.51 12.32 14.34
C GLU A 49 -4.01 11.35 15.42
N LEU A 50 -4.77 10.32 15.76
CA LEU A 50 -4.32 9.28 16.69
C LEU A 50 -3.04 8.57 16.18
N ALA A 51 -2.96 8.26 14.90
CA ALA A 51 -1.76 7.67 14.31
C ALA A 51 -0.57 8.65 14.34
N ARG A 52 -0.81 9.95 14.10
CA ARG A 52 0.21 10.99 14.21
C ARG A 52 0.75 11.09 15.64
N GLU A 53 -0.15 11.13 16.64
CA GLU A 53 0.23 11.21 18.04
C GLU A 53 1.05 9.97 18.48
N GLU A 54 0.63 8.78 18.07
CA GLU A 54 1.35 7.54 18.37
C GLU A 54 2.79 7.56 17.82
N LEU A 55 2.96 7.97 16.56
CA LEU A 55 4.26 8.02 15.89
C LEU A 55 5.11 9.20 16.41
N ALA A 56 4.52 10.38 16.58
CA ALA A 56 5.21 11.56 17.12
C ALA A 56 5.66 11.34 18.57
N GLY A 57 4.88 10.62 19.38
CA GLY A 57 5.28 10.20 20.73
C GLY A 57 6.52 9.32 20.79
N LYS A 58 6.89 8.69 19.68
CA LYS A 58 8.16 7.95 19.49
C LYS A 58 9.28 8.81 18.89
N GLY A 59 9.05 10.12 18.68
CA GLY A 59 10.01 11.07 18.15
C GLY A 59 10.08 11.12 16.61
N TYR A 60 9.10 10.53 15.89
CA TYR A 60 9.07 10.54 14.44
C TYR A 60 8.42 11.81 13.87
N ASP A 61 8.90 12.27 12.72
CA ASP A 61 8.38 13.42 11.97
C ASP A 61 7.19 12.96 11.11
N VAL A 62 5.97 13.39 11.45
CA VAL A 62 4.73 12.90 10.83
C VAL A 62 3.80 14.06 10.49
N PHE A 63 3.48 14.20 9.22
CA PHE A 63 2.44 15.06 8.67
C PHE A 63 1.21 14.23 8.33
N VAL A 64 0.01 14.75 8.55
CA VAL A 64 -1.25 14.07 8.21
C VAL A 64 -2.14 14.96 7.36
N HIS A 65 -2.86 14.35 6.40
CA HIS A 65 -3.85 15.05 5.57
C HIS A 65 -5.03 14.13 5.26
N ALA A 66 -6.25 14.55 5.60
CA ALA A 66 -7.45 13.77 5.31
C ALA A 66 -7.79 13.83 3.83
N SER A 67 -7.99 12.66 3.20
CA SER A 67 -8.37 12.53 1.79
C SER A 67 -9.15 11.26 1.53
N ASP A 68 -10.19 11.32 0.69
CA ASP A 68 -10.96 10.16 0.24
C ASP A 68 -10.59 9.81 -1.21
N LEU A 69 -9.75 8.82 -1.40
CA LEU A 69 -9.27 8.41 -2.72
C LEU A 69 -10.35 7.84 -3.65
N SER A 70 -11.58 7.59 -3.16
CA SER A 70 -12.73 7.30 -4.02
C SER A 70 -13.27 8.56 -4.72
N LYS A 71 -12.77 9.75 -4.34
CA LYS A 71 -13.13 11.07 -4.85
C LYS A 71 -11.92 11.70 -5.53
N PRO A 72 -11.84 11.67 -6.87
CA PRO A 72 -10.68 12.15 -7.65
C PRO A 72 -10.23 13.56 -7.30
N GLU A 73 -11.18 14.45 -7.01
CA GLU A 73 -10.94 15.86 -6.68
C GLU A 73 -10.14 16.08 -5.38
N THR A 74 -10.07 15.08 -4.50
CA THR A 74 -9.34 15.19 -3.23
C THR A 74 -7.86 14.84 -3.36
N VAL A 75 -7.44 14.21 -4.47
CA VAL A 75 -6.08 13.67 -4.63
C VAL A 75 -5.05 14.77 -4.87
N ALA A 76 -5.30 15.69 -5.81
CA ALA A 76 -4.34 16.74 -6.13
C ALA A 76 -4.09 17.69 -4.93
N PRO A 77 -5.11 18.17 -4.19
CA PRO A 77 -4.90 18.98 -2.98
C PRO A 77 -4.10 18.24 -1.90
N MET A 78 -4.33 16.95 -1.72
CA MET A 78 -3.58 16.13 -0.75
C MET A 78 -2.09 16.05 -1.12
N VAL A 79 -1.76 15.78 -2.39
CA VAL A 79 -0.37 15.74 -2.85
C VAL A 79 0.29 17.11 -2.72
N ASP A 80 -0.43 18.18 -3.06
CA ASP A 80 0.06 19.55 -2.93
C ASP A 80 0.36 19.92 -1.47
N ALA A 81 -0.49 19.51 -0.52
CA ALA A 81 -0.27 19.73 0.90
C ALA A 81 1.01 19.02 1.40
N VAL A 82 1.25 17.77 0.97
CA VAL A 82 2.47 17.03 1.33
C VAL A 82 3.72 17.69 0.73
N ILE A 83 3.67 18.09 -0.54
CA ILE A 83 4.80 18.79 -1.19
C ILE A 83 5.01 20.16 -0.55
N GLY A 84 3.95 20.89 -0.23
CA GLY A 84 4.04 22.17 0.48
C GLY A 84 4.72 22.05 1.86
N HIS A 85 4.49 20.95 2.57
CA HIS A 85 5.07 20.70 3.88
C HIS A 85 6.53 20.22 3.83
N TYR A 86 6.83 19.25 2.93
CA TYR A 86 8.15 18.59 2.90
C TYR A 86 9.02 18.93 1.68
N GLY A 87 8.49 19.65 0.71
CA GLY A 87 9.17 20.04 -0.51
C GLY A 87 9.18 18.97 -1.62
N ARG A 88 9.04 17.69 -1.29
CA ARG A 88 9.05 16.56 -2.25
C ARG A 88 8.41 15.32 -1.67
N ILE A 89 8.28 14.29 -2.50
CA ILE A 89 7.89 12.92 -2.10
C ILE A 89 8.89 11.97 -2.75
N ASP A 90 9.63 11.20 -1.95
CA ASP A 90 10.63 10.22 -2.42
C ASP A 90 10.04 8.81 -2.52
N ILE A 91 9.11 8.46 -1.62
CA ILE A 91 8.48 7.15 -1.52
C ILE A 91 6.96 7.34 -1.53
N LEU A 92 6.26 6.61 -2.39
CA LEU A 92 4.80 6.51 -2.38
C LEU A 92 4.40 5.08 -2.05
N MET A 93 3.65 4.89 -0.96
CA MET A 93 2.99 3.64 -0.61
C MET A 93 1.49 3.76 -0.87
N ASN A 94 1.01 3.19 -1.98
CA ASN A 94 -0.40 3.06 -2.29
C ASN A 94 -0.99 1.88 -1.51
N ASN A 95 -1.38 2.12 -0.26
CA ASN A 95 -1.92 1.09 0.63
C ASN A 95 -3.45 1.23 0.85
N ALA A 96 -4.03 2.41 0.64
CA ALA A 96 -5.46 2.59 0.81
C ALA A 96 -6.27 1.55 0.01
N GLY A 97 -7.29 0.99 0.64
CA GLY A 97 -8.10 -0.01 -0.02
C GLY A 97 -9.47 -0.19 0.63
N ALA A 98 -10.38 -0.76 -0.14
CA ALA A 98 -11.72 -1.15 0.26
C ALA A 98 -12.03 -2.55 -0.27
N SER A 99 -12.91 -3.26 0.42
CA SER A 99 -13.46 -4.54 -0.03
C SER A 99 -14.96 -4.56 0.19
N TRP A 100 -15.65 -5.37 -0.59
CA TRP A 100 -17.07 -5.64 -0.46
C TRP A 100 -17.33 -7.10 -0.85
N GLY A 101 -18.22 -7.77 -0.13
CA GLY A 101 -18.59 -9.17 -0.38
C GLY A 101 -20.03 -9.27 -0.83
N ALA A 102 -20.27 -9.88 -2.01
CA ALA A 102 -21.59 -10.27 -2.52
C ALA A 102 -21.41 -11.30 -3.63
N ALA A 103 -22.46 -12.12 -3.88
CA ALA A 103 -22.48 -13.02 -5.03
C ALA A 103 -22.34 -12.24 -6.34
N ALA A 104 -21.62 -12.81 -7.32
CA ALA A 104 -21.28 -12.09 -8.55
C ALA A 104 -22.54 -11.63 -9.32
N GLU A 105 -23.55 -12.47 -9.38
CA GLU A 105 -24.83 -12.20 -10.06
C GLU A 105 -25.71 -11.14 -9.36
N ALA A 106 -25.43 -10.86 -8.08
CA ALA A 106 -26.14 -9.87 -7.26
C ALA A 106 -25.22 -8.75 -6.76
N TYR A 107 -24.01 -8.61 -7.35
CA TYR A 107 -23.04 -7.64 -6.88
C TYR A 107 -23.49 -6.21 -7.20
N PRO A 108 -23.67 -5.31 -6.20
CA PRO A 108 -24.13 -3.95 -6.44
C PRO A 108 -23.09 -3.14 -7.23
N LEU A 109 -23.51 -2.47 -8.31
CA LEU A 109 -22.63 -1.64 -9.14
C LEU A 109 -21.97 -0.51 -8.32
N GLU A 110 -22.69 0.08 -7.36
CA GLU A 110 -22.12 1.09 -6.47
C GLU A 110 -20.95 0.55 -5.64
N ALA A 111 -21.09 -0.67 -5.09
CA ALA A 111 -20.04 -1.33 -4.33
C ALA A 111 -18.84 -1.69 -5.24
N TRP A 112 -19.10 -2.15 -6.47
CA TRP A 112 -18.08 -2.38 -7.50
C TRP A 112 -17.28 -1.10 -7.75
N ASN A 113 -17.97 -0.02 -8.10
CA ASN A 113 -17.35 1.28 -8.39
C ASN A 113 -16.54 1.80 -7.20
N LYS A 114 -17.07 1.71 -5.98
CA LYS A 114 -16.37 2.11 -4.76
C LYS A 114 -15.06 1.36 -4.57
N VAL A 115 -15.06 0.03 -4.79
CA VAL A 115 -13.86 -0.79 -4.65
C VAL A 115 -12.84 -0.45 -5.74
N LEU A 116 -13.25 -0.37 -7.00
CA LEU A 116 -12.34 -0.03 -8.11
C LEU A 116 -11.80 1.38 -7.97
N ASN A 117 -12.64 2.34 -7.66
CA ASN A 117 -12.23 3.73 -7.50
C ASN A 117 -11.23 3.91 -6.36
N THR A 118 -11.42 3.22 -5.22
CA THR A 118 -10.47 3.31 -4.12
C THR A 118 -9.16 2.59 -4.43
N ASN A 119 -9.23 1.32 -4.90
CA ASN A 119 -8.08 0.43 -4.93
C ASN A 119 -7.20 0.61 -6.18
N LEU A 120 -7.80 0.97 -7.31
CA LEU A 120 -7.11 1.05 -8.60
C LEU A 120 -7.06 2.49 -9.12
N THR A 121 -8.20 3.13 -9.32
CA THR A 121 -8.26 4.51 -9.84
C THR A 121 -7.56 5.47 -8.87
N GLY A 122 -7.80 5.34 -7.56
CA GLY A 122 -7.15 6.17 -6.55
C GLY A 122 -5.63 5.99 -6.54
N ALA A 123 -5.15 4.75 -6.60
CA ALA A 123 -3.71 4.47 -6.69
C ALA A 123 -3.08 5.06 -7.97
N PHE A 124 -3.78 4.97 -9.12
CA PHE A 124 -3.36 5.61 -10.36
C PHE A 124 -3.26 7.12 -10.20
N LEU A 125 -4.31 7.78 -9.71
CA LEU A 125 -4.36 9.23 -9.56
C LEU A 125 -3.29 9.77 -8.60
N VAL A 126 -3.07 9.09 -7.46
CA VAL A 126 -2.00 9.48 -6.52
C VAL A 126 -0.64 9.31 -7.19
N SER A 127 -0.40 8.17 -7.87
CA SER A 127 0.86 7.94 -8.59
C SER A 127 1.10 9.00 -9.67
N GLN A 128 0.05 9.37 -10.44
CA GLN A 128 0.12 10.39 -11.47
C GLN A 128 0.51 11.77 -10.88
N GLN A 129 -0.17 12.20 -9.81
CA GLN A 129 0.10 13.50 -9.18
C GLN A 129 1.51 13.54 -8.54
N VAL A 130 1.89 12.49 -7.81
CA VAL A 130 3.21 12.39 -7.19
C VAL A 130 4.31 12.31 -8.26
N GLY A 131 4.08 11.52 -9.31
CA GLY A 131 4.99 11.41 -10.45
C GLY A 131 5.22 12.75 -11.11
N ALA A 132 4.15 13.42 -11.55
CA ALA A 132 4.23 14.67 -12.28
C ALA A 132 4.82 15.83 -11.46
N LYS A 133 4.44 15.93 -10.17
CA LYS A 133 4.81 17.07 -9.32
C LYS A 133 6.11 16.89 -8.54
N SER A 134 6.56 15.65 -8.33
CA SER A 134 7.75 15.38 -7.50
C SER A 134 8.74 14.44 -8.17
N MET A 135 8.38 13.18 -8.47
CA MET A 135 9.38 12.17 -8.82
C MET A 135 10.01 12.38 -10.19
N ILE A 136 9.23 12.72 -11.23
CA ILE A 136 9.75 12.95 -12.61
C ILE A 136 10.67 14.17 -12.66
N PRO A 137 10.30 15.36 -12.10
CA PRO A 137 11.20 16.50 -12.04
C PRO A 137 12.52 16.21 -11.32
N ASN A 138 12.48 15.43 -10.23
CA ASN A 138 13.65 15.07 -9.45
C ASN A 138 14.43 13.86 -10.01
N LYS A 139 13.94 13.23 -11.09
CA LYS A 139 14.51 12.03 -11.74
C LYS A 139 14.82 10.91 -10.74
N ARG A 140 13.98 10.72 -9.75
CA ARG A 140 14.10 9.67 -8.73
C ARG A 140 12.78 9.46 -7.99
N GLY A 141 12.55 8.27 -7.50
CA GLY A 141 11.41 7.93 -6.67
C GLY A 141 11.19 6.44 -6.60
N THR A 142 10.39 6.02 -5.64
CA THR A 142 9.90 4.65 -5.61
C THR A 142 8.42 4.61 -5.24
N ILE A 143 7.66 3.80 -5.98
CA ILE A 143 6.25 3.58 -5.76
C ILE A 143 6.07 2.11 -5.36
N ILE A 144 5.36 1.87 -4.27
CA ILE A 144 5.01 0.54 -3.82
C ILE A 144 3.47 0.45 -3.73
N ASN A 145 2.89 -0.46 -4.49
CA ASN A 145 1.46 -0.70 -4.50
C ASN A 145 1.12 -1.89 -3.60
N VAL A 146 0.22 -1.72 -2.63
CA VAL A 146 -0.26 -2.84 -1.82
C VAL A 146 -1.37 -3.57 -2.59
N ALA A 147 -0.97 -4.60 -3.32
CA ALA A 147 -1.86 -5.52 -4.02
C ALA A 147 -2.51 -6.53 -3.04
N SER A 148 -2.56 -7.79 -3.38
CA SER A 148 -3.02 -8.92 -2.55
C SER A 148 -2.77 -10.22 -3.30
N VAL A 149 -2.66 -11.34 -2.59
CA VAL A 149 -2.76 -12.68 -3.20
C VAL A 149 -4.07 -12.88 -3.98
N ALA A 150 -5.13 -12.17 -3.61
CA ALA A 150 -6.40 -12.13 -4.34
C ALA A 150 -6.30 -11.52 -5.75
N GLY A 151 -5.22 -10.83 -6.07
CA GLY A 151 -4.95 -10.29 -7.41
C GLY A 151 -4.34 -11.32 -8.37
N PHE A 152 -3.83 -12.44 -7.87
CA PHE A 152 -3.21 -13.48 -8.69
C PHE A 152 -4.19 -14.59 -9.08
N ARG A 153 -5.20 -14.82 -8.27
CA ARG A 153 -6.14 -15.94 -8.47
C ARG A 153 -7.55 -15.62 -8.01
N GLY A 154 -8.52 -16.36 -8.51
CA GLY A 154 -9.87 -16.38 -7.95
C GLY A 154 -9.86 -16.98 -6.54
N GLN A 155 -10.87 -16.66 -5.76
CA GLN A 155 -11.09 -17.22 -4.44
C GLN A 155 -12.38 -18.06 -4.47
N MET A 156 -12.34 -19.22 -3.82
CA MET A 156 -13.51 -20.10 -3.70
C MET A 156 -14.16 -19.99 -2.32
N GLY A 157 -15.38 -20.50 -2.22
CA GLY A 157 -16.12 -20.57 -0.96
C GLY A 157 -16.78 -19.24 -0.57
N ALA A 158 -16.72 -18.92 0.73
CA ALA A 158 -17.44 -17.76 1.31
C ALA A 158 -16.86 -16.39 0.95
N MET A 159 -15.70 -16.33 0.27
CA MET A 159 -15.06 -15.05 -0.11
C MET A 159 -15.56 -14.57 -1.47
N GLN A 160 -16.74 -13.98 -1.49
CA GLN A 160 -17.38 -13.44 -2.70
C GLN A 160 -16.93 -11.97 -2.94
N THR A 161 -15.66 -11.75 -3.28
CA THR A 161 -15.05 -10.42 -3.36
C THR A 161 -14.58 -10.05 -4.77
N ILE A 162 -15.42 -10.31 -5.80
CA ILE A 162 -15.07 -10.19 -7.22
C ILE A 162 -14.46 -8.82 -7.58
N ALA A 163 -15.02 -7.71 -7.08
CA ALA A 163 -14.47 -6.38 -7.35
C ALA A 163 -13.10 -6.18 -6.71
N TYR A 164 -12.88 -6.73 -5.51
CA TYR A 164 -11.57 -6.67 -4.85
C TYR A 164 -10.52 -7.44 -5.65
N ASN A 165 -10.82 -8.68 -6.07
CA ASN A 165 -9.94 -9.48 -6.91
C ASN A 165 -9.60 -8.75 -8.21
N ALA A 166 -10.61 -8.21 -8.92
CA ALA A 166 -10.42 -7.45 -10.14
C ALA A 166 -9.53 -6.21 -9.91
N SER A 167 -9.79 -5.45 -8.83
CA SER A 167 -9.00 -4.25 -8.50
C SER A 167 -7.54 -4.58 -8.17
N LYS A 168 -7.28 -5.68 -7.44
CA LYS A 168 -5.93 -6.09 -7.07
C LYS A 168 -5.17 -6.73 -8.23
N GLY A 169 -5.85 -7.47 -9.11
CA GLY A 169 -5.29 -7.93 -10.39
C GLY A 169 -4.93 -6.77 -11.31
N GLY A 170 -5.82 -5.78 -11.43
CA GLY A 170 -5.56 -4.54 -12.15
C GLY A 170 -4.35 -3.78 -11.59
N LEU A 171 -4.24 -3.69 -10.26
CA LEU A 171 -3.12 -3.02 -9.59
C LEU A 171 -1.77 -3.72 -9.82
N ILE A 172 -1.77 -5.06 -9.89
CA ILE A 172 -0.59 -5.85 -10.25
C ILE A 172 -0.11 -5.49 -11.66
N ASN A 173 -1.02 -5.46 -12.64
CA ASN A 173 -0.64 -5.14 -14.02
C ASN A 173 -0.30 -3.64 -14.19
N PHE A 174 -1.01 -2.75 -13.50
CA PHE A 174 -0.68 -1.32 -13.41
C PHE A 174 0.76 -1.11 -12.90
N THR A 175 1.17 -1.86 -11.88
CA THR A 175 2.55 -1.83 -11.35
C THR A 175 3.58 -2.11 -12.44
N ARG A 176 3.35 -3.15 -13.26
CA ARG A 176 4.27 -3.54 -14.35
C ARG A 176 4.32 -2.49 -15.46
N ALA A 177 3.15 -2.01 -15.88
CA ALA A 177 3.05 -1.00 -16.93
C ALA A 177 3.76 0.31 -16.51
N LEU A 178 3.46 0.80 -15.30
CA LEU A 178 4.06 2.04 -14.79
C LEU A 178 5.58 1.90 -14.57
N ALA A 179 6.04 0.72 -14.13
CA ALA A 179 7.47 0.42 -13.97
C ALA A 179 8.21 0.54 -15.32
N ALA A 180 7.68 -0.06 -16.37
CA ALA A 180 8.26 0.00 -17.72
C ALA A 180 8.29 1.44 -18.26
N GLU A 181 7.21 2.19 -18.03
CA GLU A 181 7.08 3.56 -18.55
C GLU A 181 7.98 4.57 -17.82
N TRP A 182 8.14 4.43 -16.49
CA TRP A 182 8.81 5.41 -15.66
C TRP A 182 10.25 5.07 -15.29
N ALA A 183 10.76 3.91 -15.66
CA ALA A 183 12.17 3.53 -15.46
C ALA A 183 13.13 4.57 -16.06
N LYS A 184 12.78 5.14 -17.22
CA LYS A 184 13.56 6.21 -17.88
C LYS A 184 13.72 7.50 -17.06
N TYR A 185 12.86 7.68 -16.06
CA TYR A 185 12.93 8.80 -15.12
C TYR A 185 13.65 8.45 -13.80
N GLY A 186 14.23 7.26 -13.70
CA GLY A 186 14.85 6.79 -12.46
C GLY A 186 13.84 6.44 -11.35
N ILE A 187 12.59 6.13 -11.73
CA ILE A 187 11.52 5.77 -10.80
C ILE A 187 11.32 4.26 -10.84
N ARG A 188 11.35 3.62 -9.67
CA ARG A 188 11.02 2.20 -9.50
C ARG A 188 9.56 2.06 -9.07
N VAL A 189 8.87 1.07 -9.61
CA VAL A 189 7.48 0.77 -9.24
C VAL A 189 7.35 -0.72 -8.98
N ASN A 190 6.99 -1.09 -7.76
CA ASN A 190 6.83 -2.48 -7.33
C ASN A 190 5.52 -2.66 -6.57
N ALA A 191 5.16 -3.89 -6.28
CA ALA A 191 4.00 -4.19 -5.43
C ALA A 191 4.37 -5.16 -4.30
N LEU A 192 3.66 -5.03 -3.18
CA LEU A 192 3.52 -6.05 -2.16
C LEU A 192 2.20 -6.78 -2.39
N ALA A 193 2.18 -8.10 -2.29
CA ALA A 193 0.98 -8.91 -2.32
C ALA A 193 0.82 -9.66 -0.99
N PRO A 194 0.22 -9.02 0.02
CA PRO A 194 -0.03 -9.67 1.30
C PRO A 194 -1.00 -10.84 1.17
N GLY A 195 -0.76 -11.89 1.96
CA GLY A 195 -1.73 -12.91 2.28
C GLY A 195 -2.75 -12.41 3.31
N PHE A 196 -3.08 -13.23 4.29
CA PHE A 196 -4.02 -12.85 5.34
C PHE A 196 -3.29 -12.27 6.56
N PHE A 197 -3.66 -11.02 6.87
CA PHE A 197 -3.21 -10.26 8.03
C PHE A 197 -4.42 -9.85 8.86
N PRO A 198 -4.38 -9.96 10.19
CA PRO A 198 -5.43 -9.44 11.05
C PRO A 198 -5.57 -7.93 10.88
N SER A 199 -6.77 -7.49 10.53
CA SER A 199 -7.08 -6.08 10.36
C SER A 199 -8.58 -5.86 10.51
N LYS A 200 -9.01 -4.60 10.67
CA LYS A 200 -10.45 -4.27 10.68
C LYS A 200 -11.15 -4.70 9.37
N MET A 201 -10.43 -4.71 8.25
CA MET A 201 -10.96 -5.14 6.95
C MET A 201 -11.12 -6.67 6.88
N SER A 202 -10.19 -7.44 7.42
CA SER A 202 -10.18 -8.91 7.36
C SER A 202 -10.94 -9.58 8.51
N ALA A 203 -11.29 -8.85 9.57
CA ALA A 203 -11.86 -9.41 10.79
C ALA A 203 -13.13 -10.24 10.56
N GLY A 204 -14.01 -9.82 9.65
CA GLY A 204 -15.22 -10.57 9.30
C GLY A 204 -14.92 -11.90 8.62
N VAL A 205 -14.00 -11.90 7.67
CA VAL A 205 -13.58 -13.09 6.92
C VAL A 205 -12.83 -14.06 7.83
N LEU A 206 -11.89 -13.55 8.62
CA LEU A 206 -11.09 -14.38 9.55
C LEU A 206 -11.96 -15.12 10.57
N LYS A 207 -13.02 -14.50 11.09
CA LYS A 207 -13.96 -15.16 11.99
C LYS A 207 -14.70 -16.36 11.37
N MET A 208 -14.89 -16.34 10.05
CA MET A 208 -15.66 -17.36 9.35
C MET A 208 -14.80 -18.53 8.84
N ILE A 209 -13.54 -18.26 8.44
CA ILE A 209 -12.74 -19.23 7.67
C ILE A 209 -11.27 -19.30 8.12
N ASP A 210 -10.96 -18.92 9.37
CA ASP A 210 -9.59 -18.91 9.90
C ASP A 210 -8.86 -20.26 9.75
N LYS A 211 -9.52 -21.36 10.10
CA LYS A 211 -8.97 -22.72 9.97
C LYS A 211 -8.66 -23.08 8.50
N GLN A 212 -9.52 -22.65 7.56
CA GLN A 212 -9.30 -22.91 6.15
C GLN A 212 -8.11 -22.10 5.62
N ILE A 213 -8.01 -20.82 6.04
CA ILE A 213 -6.88 -19.96 5.68
C ILE A 213 -5.57 -20.53 6.23
N LEU A 214 -5.54 -20.96 7.48
CA LEU A 214 -4.36 -21.57 8.09
C LEU A 214 -3.94 -22.87 7.38
N ALA A 215 -4.91 -23.70 6.99
CA ALA A 215 -4.65 -24.93 6.23
C ALA A 215 -4.06 -24.66 4.82
N LEU A 216 -4.41 -23.51 4.21
CA LEU A 216 -3.89 -23.08 2.91
C LEU A 216 -2.58 -22.27 3.02
N THR A 217 -2.11 -21.99 4.24
CA THR A 217 -0.88 -21.21 4.46
C THR A 217 0.21 -22.15 4.95
N PRO A 218 1.24 -22.47 4.12
CA PRO A 218 2.30 -23.42 4.50
C PRO A 218 3.02 -23.11 5.81
N MET A 219 3.19 -21.82 6.15
CA MET A 219 3.77 -21.42 7.44
C MET A 219 2.83 -21.61 8.63
N GLY A 220 1.57 -22.03 8.42
CA GLY A 220 0.62 -22.38 9.48
C GLY A 220 0.17 -21.21 10.37
N ARG A 221 0.41 -19.96 9.95
CA ARG A 221 0.03 -18.77 10.71
C ARG A 221 -0.44 -17.62 9.80
N LEU A 222 -1.16 -16.69 10.36
CA LEU A 222 -1.44 -15.40 9.73
C LEU A 222 -0.21 -14.49 9.78
N GLY A 223 -0.18 -13.48 8.93
CA GLY A 223 0.82 -12.43 9.01
C GLY A 223 0.68 -11.60 10.28
N GLY A 224 1.78 -11.31 10.94
CA GLY A 224 1.87 -10.47 12.13
C GLY A 224 2.20 -9.02 11.82
N ASP A 225 2.31 -8.20 12.87
CA ASP A 225 2.47 -6.74 12.76
C ASP A 225 3.80 -6.32 12.11
N GLU A 226 4.82 -7.15 12.14
CA GLU A 226 6.15 -6.84 11.58
C GLU A 226 6.41 -7.51 10.23
N ASP A 227 5.59 -8.49 9.82
CA ASP A 227 5.87 -9.30 8.62
C ASP A 227 5.88 -8.48 7.31
N LEU A 228 5.20 -7.34 7.26
CA LEU A 228 5.23 -6.42 6.10
C LEU A 228 6.29 -5.34 6.19
N MET A 229 6.83 -5.04 7.37
CA MET A 229 7.81 -3.95 7.54
C MET A 229 9.08 -4.20 6.73
N GLY A 230 9.71 -5.36 6.90
CA GLY A 230 10.94 -5.72 6.19
C GLY A 230 10.79 -5.67 4.66
N PRO A 231 9.82 -6.37 4.06
CA PRO A 231 9.52 -6.31 2.65
C PRO A 231 9.25 -4.89 2.12
N ALA A 232 8.51 -4.07 2.88
CA ALA A 232 8.23 -2.68 2.51
C ALA A 232 9.51 -1.81 2.55
N ILE A 233 10.34 -1.94 3.59
CA ILE A 233 11.63 -1.25 3.69
C ILE A 233 12.55 -1.67 2.54
N PHE A 234 12.64 -2.96 2.23
CA PHE A 234 13.42 -3.47 1.10
C PHE A 234 13.03 -2.76 -0.20
N LEU A 235 11.75 -2.80 -0.57
CA LEU A 235 11.27 -2.18 -1.82
C LEU A 235 11.44 -0.66 -1.85
N ALA A 236 11.37 0.02 -0.70
CA ALA A 236 11.52 1.47 -0.59
C ALA A 236 12.98 1.94 -0.68
N SER A 237 13.92 1.09 -0.34
CA SER A 237 15.33 1.42 -0.11
C SER A 237 16.24 1.15 -1.33
N GLU A 238 17.51 1.53 -1.22
CA GLU A 238 18.54 1.23 -2.23
C GLU A 238 18.88 -0.27 -2.32
N ALA A 239 18.48 -1.09 -1.34
CA ALA A 239 18.58 -2.55 -1.41
C ALA A 239 17.78 -3.13 -2.60
N ALA A 240 16.76 -2.42 -3.08
CA ALA A 240 15.96 -2.78 -4.24
C ALA A 240 16.28 -1.92 -5.48
N SER A 241 17.47 -1.31 -5.59
CA SER A 241 17.84 -0.37 -6.67
C SER A 241 17.72 -0.97 -8.08
N TYR A 242 17.82 -2.29 -8.22
CA TYR A 242 17.69 -3.01 -9.50
C TYR A 242 16.38 -3.82 -9.58
N VAL A 243 15.38 -3.50 -8.73
CA VAL A 243 14.08 -4.18 -8.70
C VAL A 243 12.98 -3.19 -9.10
N THR A 244 12.34 -3.44 -10.24
CA THR A 244 11.18 -2.68 -10.71
C THR A 244 10.21 -3.61 -11.47
N GLY A 245 8.91 -3.34 -11.42
CA GLY A 245 7.85 -4.17 -12.01
C GLY A 245 7.56 -5.47 -11.26
N HIS A 246 8.21 -5.70 -10.11
CA HIS A 246 8.07 -6.92 -9.33
C HIS A 246 6.86 -6.87 -8.39
N VAL A 247 6.27 -8.04 -8.15
CA VAL A 247 5.20 -8.23 -7.15
C VAL A 247 5.69 -9.23 -6.12
N LEU A 248 6.03 -8.74 -4.94
CA LEU A 248 6.56 -9.53 -3.85
C LEU A 248 5.40 -10.06 -2.97
N SER A 249 5.15 -11.35 -3.03
CA SER A 249 4.20 -12.02 -2.14
C SER A 249 4.75 -12.08 -0.71
N VAL A 250 3.90 -11.71 0.25
CA VAL A 250 4.18 -11.81 1.70
C VAL A 250 2.98 -12.52 2.33
N ASP A 251 2.94 -13.84 2.17
CA ASP A 251 1.71 -14.62 2.31
C ASP A 251 1.89 -15.96 3.06
N GLY A 252 3.05 -16.17 3.65
CA GLY A 252 3.36 -17.43 4.35
C GLY A 252 3.41 -18.65 3.43
N GLY A 253 3.67 -18.45 2.13
CA GLY A 253 3.78 -19.50 1.13
C GLY A 253 2.47 -19.88 0.43
N MET A 254 1.38 -19.15 0.69
CA MET A 254 0.04 -19.45 0.11
C MET A 254 0.02 -19.47 -1.43
N MET A 255 0.89 -18.74 -2.08
CA MET A 255 0.99 -18.69 -3.55
C MET A 255 2.01 -19.69 -4.13
N ALA A 256 2.71 -20.45 -3.30
CA ALA A 256 3.68 -21.45 -3.71
C ALA A 256 3.07 -22.85 -3.86
N VAL A 257 1.81 -23.04 -3.44
CA VAL A 257 1.09 -24.34 -3.44
C VAL A 257 -0.26 -24.21 -4.14
#